data_15703dee3babbe378cf94c923b236425
#
_entry.id   15703dee3babbe378cf94c923b236425
#
_cell.length_a   1.000
_cell.length_b   1.000
_cell.length_c   1.000
_cell.angle_alpha   90.00
_cell.angle_beta   90.00
_cell.angle_gamma   90.00
#
_symmetry.space_group_name_H-M   'P 1'
#
loop_
_entity.id
_entity.type
_entity.pdbx_description
1 polymer ?
#
loop_
_entity_poly.entity_id
_entity_poly.type
_entity_poly.pdbx_seq_one_letter_code
_entity_poly.pdbx_strand_id
1 'polypeptide(L)'
;MEFKDFLNHILTDTKVKLTEAFDRNFERKAFFDDKWANTLIPNRRGSLMMRTGTLRRSIRSNIEGTTVRWTSSVPYADIQNNGGEVEITAKMKRYFWAMYYKAIGAAKGRKGAAKKAFSVEAEHWKALALKQVGNKLKILKRQFIGNHTEVKRMVTEIVDFNIKEALNNIHQ
;
A
#
# COMPACT_ATOMS: atom_id res chain seq x y z
N MET A 1 -20.69 13.96 -30.49
CA MET A 1 -19.79 14.03 -29.30
C MET A 1 -18.49 14.70 -29.70
N GLU A 2 -18.08 15.77 -29.00
CA GLU A 2 -16.78 16.38 -29.29
C GLU A 2 -15.64 15.45 -28.81
N PHE A 3 -14.49 15.53 -29.49
CA PHE A 3 -13.33 14.70 -29.13
C PHE A 3 -12.88 14.89 -27.67
N LYS A 4 -13.02 16.10 -27.17
CA LYS A 4 -12.72 16.43 -25.77
C LYS A 4 -13.63 15.69 -24.78
N ASP A 5 -14.91 15.57 -25.08
CA ASP A 5 -15.87 14.85 -24.23
C ASP A 5 -15.57 13.35 -24.23
N PHE A 6 -15.28 12.80 -25.41
CA PHE A 6 -14.87 11.41 -25.55
C PHE A 6 -13.62 11.09 -24.73
N LEU A 7 -12.59 11.92 -24.81
CA LEU A 7 -11.38 11.75 -24.02
C LEU A 7 -11.66 11.84 -22.50
N ASN A 8 -12.50 12.79 -22.09
CA ASN A 8 -12.89 12.94 -20.69
C ASN A 8 -13.64 11.72 -20.16
N HIS A 9 -14.47 11.07 -20.96
CA HIS A 9 -15.13 9.82 -20.59
C HIS A 9 -14.12 8.72 -20.33
N ILE A 10 -13.17 8.49 -21.25
CA ILE A 10 -12.11 7.49 -21.08
C ILE A 10 -11.28 7.76 -19.81
N LEU A 11 -10.89 9.02 -19.57
CA LEU A 11 -10.12 9.39 -18.37
C LEU A 11 -10.92 9.17 -17.09
N THR A 12 -12.20 9.46 -17.09
CA THR A 12 -13.09 9.27 -15.95
C THR A 12 -13.27 7.78 -15.66
N ASP A 13 -13.55 6.96 -16.64
CA ASP A 13 -13.69 5.51 -16.51
C ASP A 13 -12.37 4.89 -16.03
N THR A 14 -11.26 5.32 -16.60
CA THR A 14 -9.92 4.88 -16.18
C THR A 14 -9.67 5.24 -14.71
N LYS A 15 -9.97 6.47 -14.30
CA LYS A 15 -9.83 6.91 -12.92
C LYS A 15 -10.66 6.05 -11.97
N VAL A 16 -11.92 5.80 -12.27
CA VAL A 16 -12.82 5.03 -11.42
C VAL A 16 -12.37 3.58 -11.32
N LYS A 17 -12.22 2.90 -12.46
CA LYS A 17 -11.89 1.46 -12.50
C LYS A 17 -10.52 1.15 -11.91
N LEU A 18 -9.49 1.95 -12.22
CA LEU A 18 -8.16 1.73 -11.66
C LEU A 18 -8.08 2.11 -10.17
N THR A 19 -8.80 3.13 -9.72
CA THR A 19 -8.85 3.46 -8.28
C THR A 19 -9.45 2.30 -7.48
N GLU A 20 -10.53 1.70 -7.98
CA GLU A 20 -11.13 0.51 -7.37
C GLU A 20 -10.16 -0.69 -7.40
N ALA A 21 -9.49 -0.93 -8.51
CA ALA A 21 -8.53 -2.03 -8.63
C ALA A 21 -7.34 -1.87 -7.66
N PHE A 22 -6.81 -0.65 -7.50
CA PHE A 22 -5.75 -0.34 -6.55
C PHE A 22 -6.22 -0.45 -5.08
N ASP A 23 -7.46 -0.06 -4.80
CA ASP A 23 -8.05 -0.24 -3.47
C ASP A 23 -8.18 -1.72 -3.08
N ARG A 24 -8.59 -2.57 -4.03
CA ARG A 24 -8.69 -4.03 -3.84
C ARG A 24 -7.34 -4.71 -3.58
N ASN A 25 -6.21 -4.11 -3.98
CA ASN A 25 -4.88 -4.64 -3.69
C ASN A 25 -4.62 -4.76 -2.18
N PHE A 26 -5.17 -3.84 -1.38
CA PHE A 26 -5.08 -3.91 0.09
C PHE A 26 -5.86 -5.08 0.68
N GLU A 27 -6.99 -5.45 0.08
CA GLU A 27 -7.79 -6.61 0.50
C GLU A 27 -7.11 -7.91 0.13
N ARG A 28 -6.60 -8.00 -1.09
CA ARG A 28 -5.85 -9.15 -1.61
C ARG A 28 -4.49 -9.33 -0.94
N LYS A 29 -3.92 -8.28 -0.34
CA LYS A 29 -2.53 -8.22 0.17
C LYS A 29 -1.52 -8.54 -0.94
N ALA A 30 -1.78 -8.00 -2.12
CA ALA A 30 -1.03 -8.22 -3.35
C ALA A 30 -1.14 -6.98 -4.24
N PHE A 31 -0.23 -6.81 -5.16
CA PHE A 31 -0.38 -5.90 -6.29
C PHE A 31 -0.84 -6.74 -7.48
N PHE A 32 -2.14 -6.79 -7.69
CA PHE A 32 -2.81 -7.74 -8.58
C PHE A 32 -2.49 -9.20 -8.21
N ASP A 33 -1.62 -9.88 -8.94
CA ASP A 33 -1.15 -11.25 -8.72
C ASP A 33 0.16 -11.33 -7.91
N ASP A 34 0.91 -10.22 -7.80
CA ASP A 34 2.15 -10.13 -7.03
C ASP A 34 1.88 -10.04 -5.52
N LYS A 35 1.96 -11.16 -4.81
CA LYS A 35 1.72 -11.21 -3.36
C LYS A 35 2.74 -10.42 -2.57
N TRP A 36 2.29 -9.64 -1.60
CA TRP A 36 3.18 -8.92 -0.69
C TRP A 36 3.86 -9.85 0.29
N ALA A 37 5.16 -9.59 0.52
CA ALA A 37 5.90 -10.30 1.54
C ALA A 37 5.28 -10.06 2.93
N ASN A 38 5.14 -11.15 3.70
CA ASN A 38 4.64 -11.10 5.07
C ASN A 38 5.55 -10.25 5.97
N THR A 39 4.98 -9.80 7.09
CA THR A 39 5.78 -9.18 8.16
C THR A 39 6.50 -10.25 8.96
N LEU A 40 7.70 -9.94 9.45
CA LEU A 40 8.46 -10.82 10.34
C LEU A 40 7.71 -11.07 11.67
N ILE A 41 6.90 -10.11 12.10
CA ILE A 41 6.04 -10.23 13.27
C ILE A 41 4.60 -10.17 12.82
N PRO A 42 3.76 -11.12 13.25
CA PRO A 42 2.32 -11.09 12.96
C PRO A 42 1.67 -9.80 13.45
N ASN A 43 0.82 -9.22 12.63
CA ASN A 43 0.02 -8.08 13.05
C ASN A 43 -1.03 -8.53 14.06
N ARG A 44 -1.00 -7.93 15.25
CA ARG A 44 -2.02 -8.19 16.28
C ARG A 44 -3.29 -7.37 16.08
N ARG A 45 -3.20 -6.29 15.29
CA ARG A 45 -4.31 -5.40 15.02
C ARG A 45 -4.32 -5.07 13.53
N GLY A 46 -5.45 -5.29 12.91
CA GLY A 46 -5.61 -5.10 11.46
C GLY A 46 -4.88 -6.16 10.65
N SER A 47 -4.67 -5.90 9.38
CA SER A 47 -3.97 -6.79 8.45
C SER A 47 -2.73 -6.14 7.85
N LEU A 48 -2.01 -6.88 7.03
CA LEU A 48 -0.84 -6.37 6.30
C LEU A 48 -1.23 -5.11 5.50
N MET A 49 -0.48 -4.02 5.68
CA MET A 49 -0.72 -2.68 5.11
C MET A 49 -2.03 -2.00 5.53
N MET A 50 -2.87 -2.66 6.34
CA MET A 50 -4.17 -2.14 6.81
C MET A 50 -4.31 -2.18 8.35
N ARG A 51 -3.32 -1.70 9.09
CA ARG A 51 -3.40 -1.64 10.57
C ARG A 51 -4.50 -0.68 11.06
N THR A 52 -4.58 0.48 10.46
CA THR A 52 -5.57 1.55 10.74
C THR A 52 -6.37 1.94 9.49
N GLY A 53 -5.96 1.44 8.32
CA GLY A 53 -6.52 1.83 7.02
C GLY A 53 -6.10 3.25 6.57
N THR A 54 -5.23 3.94 7.31
CA THR A 54 -4.82 5.32 6.98
C THR A 54 -4.20 5.41 5.59
N LEU A 55 -3.27 4.52 5.25
CA LEU A 55 -2.64 4.51 3.93
C LEU A 55 -3.67 4.31 2.81
N ARG A 56 -4.53 3.28 2.93
CA ARG A 56 -5.58 3.01 1.95
C ARG A 56 -6.48 4.23 1.73
N ARG A 57 -6.94 4.86 2.83
CA ARG A 57 -7.81 6.04 2.77
C ARG A 57 -7.11 7.33 2.36
N SER A 58 -5.78 7.37 2.33
CA SER A 58 -5.03 8.56 1.92
C SER A 58 -4.85 8.69 0.41
N ILE A 59 -5.15 7.63 -0.34
CA ILE A 59 -5.00 7.61 -1.79
C ILE A 59 -6.09 8.46 -2.41
N ARG A 60 -5.69 9.35 -3.32
CA ARG A 60 -6.59 10.20 -4.11
C ARG A 60 -6.22 10.08 -5.58
N SER A 61 -7.22 10.18 -6.43
CA SER A 61 -7.05 10.18 -7.89
C SER A 61 -7.60 11.48 -8.49
N ASN A 62 -6.83 12.11 -9.37
CA ASN A 62 -7.20 13.33 -10.07
C ASN A 62 -6.94 13.17 -11.57
N ILE A 63 -7.72 13.86 -12.41
CA ILE A 63 -7.46 14.02 -13.83
C ILE A 63 -6.74 15.35 -13.99
N GLU A 64 -5.56 15.32 -14.60
CA GLU A 64 -4.71 16.48 -14.90
C GLU A 64 -4.41 16.49 -16.41
N GLY A 65 -5.14 17.32 -17.17
CA GLY A 65 -5.06 17.32 -18.63
C GLY A 65 -5.50 15.98 -19.23
N THR A 66 -4.59 15.27 -19.84
CA THR A 66 -4.81 13.93 -20.45
C THR A 66 -4.29 12.78 -19.59
N THR A 67 -4.00 13.03 -18.33
CA THR A 67 -3.38 12.06 -17.42
C THR A 67 -4.24 11.84 -16.18
N VAL A 68 -4.35 10.60 -15.73
CA VAL A 68 -4.90 10.27 -14.42
C VAL A 68 -3.75 10.07 -13.45
N ARG A 69 -3.74 10.82 -12.35
CA ARG A 69 -2.70 10.78 -11.32
C ARG A 69 -3.26 10.28 -10.00
N TRP A 70 -2.53 9.36 -9.36
CA TRP A 70 -2.80 8.90 -8.00
C TRP A 70 -1.74 9.45 -7.05
N THR A 71 -2.18 10.02 -5.94
CA THR A 71 -1.33 10.61 -4.90
C THR A 71 -1.73 10.10 -3.52
N SER A 72 -0.84 10.24 -2.56
CA SER A 72 -1.13 9.93 -1.15
C SER A 72 -0.63 11.06 -0.26
N SER A 73 -1.42 11.40 0.76
CA SER A 73 -1.06 12.43 1.74
C SER A 73 -0.15 11.92 2.86
N VAL A 74 0.09 10.60 2.95
CA VAL A 74 0.95 10.06 4.02
C VAL A 74 2.40 9.94 3.56
N PRO A 75 3.37 10.42 4.37
CA PRO A 75 4.77 10.52 3.96
C PRO A 75 5.48 9.17 3.75
N TYR A 76 4.93 8.10 4.29
CA TYR A 76 5.49 6.76 4.14
C TYR A 76 4.89 5.97 2.95
N ALA A 77 3.99 6.55 2.17
CA ALA A 77 3.33 5.87 1.06
C ALA A 77 4.35 5.41 0.00
N ASP A 78 5.26 6.30 -0.37
CA ASP A 78 6.27 6.02 -1.39
C ASP A 78 7.20 4.86 -0.98
N ILE A 79 7.76 4.90 0.22
CA ILE A 79 8.66 3.85 0.71
C ILE A 79 7.94 2.50 0.87
N GLN A 80 6.64 2.50 1.19
CA GLN A 80 5.86 1.26 1.22
C GLN A 80 5.59 0.72 -0.18
N ASN A 81 5.26 1.61 -1.13
CA ASN A 81 4.98 1.24 -2.51
C ASN A 81 6.21 0.69 -3.24
N ASN A 82 7.32 1.38 -3.11
CA ASN A 82 8.52 1.12 -3.92
C ASN A 82 9.58 0.28 -3.18
N GLY A 83 9.46 0.18 -1.85
CA GLY A 83 10.52 -0.36 -1.01
C GLY A 83 11.68 0.63 -0.89
N GLY A 84 12.74 0.21 -0.23
CA GLY A 84 13.94 1.03 -0.10
C GLY A 84 14.61 0.89 1.25
N GLU A 85 15.36 1.88 1.65
CA GLU A 85 16.10 1.91 2.90
C GLU A 85 15.76 3.18 3.69
N VAL A 86 15.63 3.02 4.99
CA VAL A 86 15.42 4.13 5.93
C VAL A 86 16.57 4.14 6.93
N GLU A 87 17.16 5.29 7.13
CA GLU A 87 18.19 5.47 8.14
C GLU A 87 17.59 5.47 9.55
N ILE A 88 18.19 4.68 10.45
CA ILE A 88 17.74 4.58 11.85
C ILE A 88 18.12 5.87 12.58
N THR A 89 17.12 6.59 13.04
CA THR A 89 17.28 7.81 13.83
C THR A 89 17.23 7.52 15.33
N ALA A 90 17.74 8.46 16.15
CA ALA A 90 17.61 8.40 17.60
C ALA A 90 16.14 8.32 18.07
N LYS A 91 15.22 8.99 17.33
CA LYS A 91 13.77 8.89 17.58
C LYS A 91 13.24 7.49 17.34
N MET A 92 13.67 6.82 16.27
CA MET A 92 13.30 5.44 15.97
C MET A 92 13.81 4.48 17.06
N LYS A 93 15.05 4.65 17.53
CA LYS A 93 15.58 3.81 18.64
C LYS A 93 14.75 3.95 19.90
N ARG A 94 14.38 5.18 20.29
CA ARG A 94 13.48 5.39 21.44
C ARG A 94 12.14 4.67 21.25
N TYR A 95 11.56 4.73 20.06
CA TYR A 95 10.34 3.99 19.74
C TYR A 95 10.54 2.47 19.83
N PHE A 96 11.64 1.92 19.32
CA PHE A 96 11.93 0.49 19.39
C PHE A 96 12.06 0.00 20.82
N TRP A 97 12.74 0.76 21.69
CA TRP A 97 12.82 0.45 23.12
C TRP A 97 11.44 0.51 23.80
N ALA A 98 10.63 1.52 23.51
CA ALA A 98 9.27 1.60 24.04
C ALA A 98 8.42 0.38 23.64
N MET A 99 8.53 -0.07 22.39
CA MET A 99 7.82 -1.25 21.90
C MET A 99 8.35 -2.56 22.53
N TYR A 100 9.65 -2.66 22.77
CA TYR A 100 10.26 -3.77 23.50
C TYR A 100 9.67 -3.90 24.91
N TYR A 101 9.69 -2.82 25.70
CA TYR A 101 9.13 -2.84 27.05
C TYR A 101 7.63 -3.11 27.08
N LYS A 102 6.90 -2.59 26.11
CA LYS A 102 5.48 -2.87 25.94
C LYS A 102 5.22 -4.35 25.66
N ALA A 103 6.02 -4.98 24.81
CA ALA A 103 5.89 -6.41 24.49
C ALA A 103 6.22 -7.27 25.71
N ILE A 104 7.28 -6.95 26.47
CA ILE A 104 7.63 -7.65 27.73
C ILE A 104 6.50 -7.50 28.75
N GLY A 105 5.99 -6.29 28.96
CA GLY A 105 4.87 -6.06 29.90
C GLY A 105 3.65 -6.87 29.51
N ALA A 106 3.35 -6.97 28.21
CA ALA A 106 2.24 -7.77 27.70
C ALA A 106 2.47 -9.30 27.82
N ALA A 107 3.71 -9.77 27.95
CA ALA A 107 4.05 -11.18 28.17
C ALA A 107 3.84 -11.61 29.65
N LYS A 108 3.88 -10.66 30.60
CA LYS A 108 3.71 -10.94 32.04
C LYS A 108 2.34 -11.56 32.31
N GLY A 109 2.30 -12.62 33.10
CA GLY A 109 1.06 -13.31 33.45
C GLY A 109 0.46 -14.22 32.38
N ARG A 110 1.04 -14.25 31.18
CA ARG A 110 0.60 -15.12 30.07
C ARG A 110 1.36 -16.43 30.02
N LYS A 111 0.75 -17.50 29.50
CA LYS A 111 1.32 -18.84 29.38
C LYS A 111 1.22 -19.33 27.92
N GLY A 112 1.96 -20.39 27.59
CA GLY A 112 1.87 -21.09 26.30
C GLY A 112 2.18 -20.22 25.08
N ALA A 113 1.43 -20.42 24.01
CA ALA A 113 1.63 -19.76 22.70
C ALA A 113 1.54 -18.22 22.78
N ALA A 114 0.66 -17.68 23.64
CA ALA A 114 0.53 -16.24 23.82
C ALA A 114 1.80 -15.61 24.41
N LYS A 115 2.41 -16.23 25.44
CA LYS A 115 3.68 -15.77 26.01
C LYS A 115 4.80 -15.82 24.96
N LYS A 116 4.89 -16.93 24.21
CA LYS A 116 5.89 -17.12 23.15
C LYS A 116 5.80 -16.02 22.07
N ALA A 117 4.58 -15.70 21.62
CA ALA A 117 4.37 -14.66 20.61
C ALA A 117 4.86 -13.27 21.07
N PHE A 118 4.59 -12.89 22.34
CA PHE A 118 5.07 -11.63 22.90
C PHE A 118 6.59 -11.62 23.12
N SER A 119 7.18 -12.75 23.47
CA SER A 119 8.63 -12.87 23.60
C SER A 119 9.33 -12.70 22.26
N VAL A 120 8.83 -13.33 21.19
CA VAL A 120 9.37 -13.17 19.83
C VAL A 120 9.27 -11.71 19.37
N GLU A 121 8.14 -11.04 19.64
CA GLU A 121 7.99 -9.62 19.33
C GLU A 121 8.99 -8.76 20.13
N ALA A 122 9.18 -9.04 21.40
CA ALA A 122 10.13 -8.31 22.24
C ALA A 122 11.56 -8.46 21.71
N GLU A 123 12.01 -9.67 21.39
CA GLU A 123 13.35 -9.90 20.82
C GLU A 123 13.54 -9.16 19.48
N HIS A 124 12.54 -9.11 18.64
CA HIS A 124 12.63 -8.34 17.40
C HIS A 124 12.81 -6.84 17.67
N TRP A 125 12.00 -6.25 18.57
CA TRP A 125 12.13 -4.83 18.91
C TRP A 125 13.47 -4.51 19.56
N LYS A 126 13.98 -5.42 20.39
CA LYS A 126 15.31 -5.32 21.00
C LYS A 126 16.41 -5.33 19.92
N ALA A 127 16.33 -6.26 18.97
CA ALA A 127 17.29 -6.32 17.87
C ALA A 127 17.32 -5.03 17.03
N LEU A 128 16.16 -4.40 16.78
CA LEU A 128 16.09 -3.10 16.12
C LEU A 128 16.65 -1.97 16.99
N ALA A 129 16.35 -1.97 18.30
CA ALA A 129 16.81 -0.95 19.24
C ALA A 129 18.33 -0.97 19.48
N LEU A 130 18.97 -2.13 19.35
CA LEU A 130 20.43 -2.30 19.47
C LEU A 130 21.19 -1.82 18.22
N LYS A 131 20.55 -1.68 17.06
CA LYS A 131 21.18 -1.13 15.87
C LYS A 131 21.67 0.30 16.12
N GLN A 132 22.80 0.66 15.52
CA GLN A 132 23.35 2.02 15.64
C GLN A 132 22.49 3.03 14.87
N VAL A 133 22.48 4.27 15.35
CA VAL A 133 21.95 5.42 14.57
C VAL A 133 22.80 5.57 13.31
N GLY A 134 22.16 5.86 12.18
CA GLY A 134 22.82 5.90 10.87
C GLY A 134 22.76 4.58 10.10
N ASN A 135 22.53 3.43 10.78
CA ASN A 135 22.36 2.17 10.07
C ASN A 135 21.09 2.18 9.23
N LYS A 136 21.16 1.51 8.08
CA LYS A 136 20.03 1.39 7.16
C LYS A 136 19.12 0.24 7.54
N LEU A 137 17.82 0.51 7.52
CA LEU A 137 16.76 -0.48 7.68
C LEU A 137 16.06 -0.68 6.32
N LYS A 138 16.16 -1.89 5.78
CA LYS A 138 15.49 -2.25 4.53
C LYS A 138 13.98 -2.36 4.74
N ILE A 139 13.23 -1.61 3.93
CA ILE A 139 11.78 -1.69 3.84
C ILE A 139 11.41 -2.49 2.61
N LEU A 140 10.66 -3.56 2.81
CA LEU A 140 10.22 -4.43 1.71
C LEU A 140 9.19 -3.69 0.85
N LYS A 141 9.36 -3.80 -0.48
CA LYS A 141 8.38 -3.30 -1.44
C LYS A 141 7.04 -4.01 -1.23
N ARG A 142 5.99 -3.21 -1.11
CA ARG A 142 4.59 -3.65 -1.11
C ARG A 142 3.80 -2.71 -2.00
N GLN A 143 4.03 -2.88 -3.29
CA GLN A 143 3.39 -2.04 -4.30
C GLN A 143 1.87 -2.15 -4.21
N PHE A 144 1.18 -1.02 -4.29
CA PHE A 144 -0.28 -0.95 -4.28
C PHE A 144 -0.81 -0.05 -5.40
N ILE A 145 0.05 0.78 -6.01
CA ILE A 145 -0.22 1.65 -7.16
C ILE A 145 0.97 1.57 -8.10
N GLY A 146 0.73 1.66 -9.40
CA GLY A 146 1.76 1.77 -10.42
C GLY A 146 1.48 0.94 -11.66
N ASN A 147 2.50 0.71 -12.47
CA ASN A 147 2.40 -0.04 -13.71
C ASN A 147 2.34 -1.56 -13.43
N HIS A 148 1.43 -2.21 -14.12
CA HIS A 148 1.27 -3.66 -14.14
C HIS A 148 0.64 -4.11 -15.46
N THR A 149 0.80 -5.37 -15.84
CA THR A 149 0.17 -5.92 -17.05
C THR A 149 -1.35 -5.79 -16.98
N GLU A 150 -1.95 -6.05 -15.81
CA GLU A 150 -3.38 -5.89 -15.57
C GLU A 150 -3.85 -4.43 -15.72
N VAL A 151 -3.06 -3.44 -15.32
CA VAL A 151 -3.37 -2.02 -15.53
C VAL A 151 -3.46 -1.72 -17.02
N LYS A 152 -2.48 -2.19 -17.81
CA LYS A 152 -2.48 -2.02 -19.27
C LYS A 152 -3.72 -2.68 -19.89
N ARG A 153 -4.02 -3.92 -19.50
CA ARG A 153 -5.20 -4.64 -19.99
C ARG A 153 -6.49 -3.87 -19.68
N MET A 154 -6.66 -3.42 -18.45
CA MET A 154 -7.84 -2.65 -18.03
C MET A 154 -7.99 -1.35 -18.81
N VAL A 155 -6.89 -0.61 -19.04
CA VAL A 155 -6.94 0.63 -19.82
C VAL A 155 -7.33 0.33 -21.28
N THR A 156 -6.76 -0.71 -21.89
CA THR A 156 -7.15 -1.12 -23.25
C THR A 156 -8.63 -1.47 -23.32
N GLU A 157 -9.15 -2.26 -22.39
CA GLU A 157 -10.58 -2.61 -22.33
C GLU A 157 -11.49 -1.39 -22.17
N ILE A 158 -11.07 -0.40 -21.37
CA ILE A 158 -11.81 0.85 -21.19
C ILE A 158 -11.85 1.64 -22.52
N VAL A 159 -10.71 1.77 -23.18
CA VAL A 159 -10.61 2.48 -24.45
C VAL A 159 -11.47 1.80 -25.51
N ASP A 160 -11.35 0.49 -25.66
CA ASP A 160 -12.11 -0.30 -26.64
C ASP A 160 -13.63 -0.20 -26.41
N PHE A 161 -14.04 -0.22 -25.15
CA PHE A 161 -15.45 -0.07 -24.77
C PHE A 161 -15.97 1.32 -25.18
N ASN A 162 -15.27 2.38 -24.83
CA ASN A 162 -15.67 3.75 -25.14
C ASN A 162 -15.67 4.03 -26.66
N ILE A 163 -14.73 3.44 -27.41
CA ILE A 163 -14.72 3.54 -28.89
C ILE A 163 -15.97 2.88 -29.47
N LYS A 164 -16.32 1.67 -29.02
CA LYS A 164 -17.51 0.96 -29.51
C LYS A 164 -18.79 1.74 -29.20
N GLU A 165 -18.91 2.31 -28.01
CA GLU A 165 -20.05 3.18 -27.67
C GLU A 165 -20.14 4.42 -28.55
N ALA A 166 -19.01 5.10 -28.79
CA ALA A 166 -18.98 6.27 -29.66
C ALA A 166 -19.40 5.94 -31.10
N LEU A 167 -18.93 4.81 -31.63
CA LEU A 167 -19.30 4.35 -32.98
C LEU A 167 -20.80 4.02 -33.07
N ASN A 168 -21.35 3.34 -32.09
CA ASN A 168 -22.79 3.02 -32.06
C ASN A 168 -23.67 4.28 -32.03
N ASN A 169 -23.22 5.32 -31.31
CA ASN A 169 -23.96 6.60 -31.24
C ASN A 169 -23.88 7.45 -32.54
N ILE A 170 -22.93 7.16 -33.42
CA ILE A 170 -22.82 7.84 -34.74
C ILE A 170 -23.76 7.19 -35.76
N HIS A 171 -24.10 5.91 -35.58
CA HIS A 171 -24.96 5.15 -36.49
C HIS A 171 -26.46 5.22 -36.16
N GLN A 172 -26.84 5.97 -35.12
CA GLN A 172 -28.23 6.29 -34.77
C GLN A 172 -28.58 7.73 -35.23
#